data_5b4f173cd9c4ff10e2a7c12003b9774d
#
_entry.id   5b4f173cd9c4ff10e2a7c12003b9774d
#
_cell.length_a   1.000
_cell.length_b   1.000
_cell.length_c   1.000
_cell.angle_alpha   90.00
_cell.angle_beta   90.00
_cell.angle_gamma   90.00
#
_symmetry.space_group_name_H-M   'P 1'
#
loop_
_entity.id
_entity.type
_entity.pdbx_description
1 polymer ?
#
loop_
_entity_poly.entity_id
_entity_poly.type
_entity_poly.pdbx_seq_one_letter_code
_entity_poly.pdbx_strand_id
1 'polypeptide(L)'
;MRENTPILLGRVSEEVSHLFKQKSQELQAPIANIDREIQLLSTDNQTLRVIYSDWESPNLNLPMLGKHQENNTGLAVTAAHLLTQRFPKITNQSIQDGICDTHWPGRSEWIRNNIYLDGAHNPQGIASLKQVLKDNFANRRIHILFAGLRRKPLTDLLDELKDYHITVTSFNFFEALPLDDYPQHLERSTDYRDWLTQSESANSDNLFVVTGSLYFISEVRNYLINEKKA
;
A
#
# COMPACT_ATOMS: atom_id res chain seq x y z
N MET A 1 20.60 -14.60 2.20
CA MET A 1 20.12 -15.99 2.40
C MET A 1 21.08 -16.70 3.37
N ARG A 2 20.60 -17.60 4.18
CA ARG A 2 21.40 -18.37 5.16
C ARG A 2 21.15 -19.85 4.96
N GLU A 3 22.16 -20.67 5.28
CA GLU A 3 22.03 -22.13 5.21
C GLU A 3 20.87 -22.65 6.08
N ASN A 4 20.17 -23.65 5.57
CA ASN A 4 19.05 -24.33 6.26
C ASN A 4 17.94 -23.38 6.75
N THR A 5 17.82 -22.17 6.20
CA THR A 5 16.79 -21.22 6.59
C THR A 5 15.74 -21.12 5.49
N PRO A 6 14.46 -21.45 5.76
CA PRO A 6 13.39 -21.33 4.77
C PRO A 6 13.27 -19.93 4.20
N ILE A 7 12.95 -19.84 2.92
CA ILE A 7 12.82 -18.59 2.17
C ILE A 7 11.40 -18.52 1.60
N LEU A 8 10.71 -17.44 1.89
CA LEU A 8 9.48 -17.10 1.21
C LEU A 8 9.78 -16.02 0.16
N LEU A 9 9.48 -16.33 -1.09
CA LEU A 9 9.74 -15.46 -2.22
C LEU A 9 8.42 -14.82 -2.67
N GLY A 10 8.38 -13.49 -2.68
CA GLY A 10 7.28 -12.72 -3.26
C GLY A 10 7.26 -12.82 -4.79
N ARG A 11 6.39 -12.03 -5.41
CA ARG A 11 6.33 -11.95 -6.87
C ARG A 11 7.58 -11.30 -7.42
N VAL A 12 8.27 -12.04 -8.28
CA VAL A 12 9.49 -11.60 -8.96
C VAL A 12 9.48 -12.13 -10.40
N SER A 13 10.34 -11.56 -11.28
CA SER A 13 10.52 -12.09 -12.63
C SER A 13 11.05 -13.53 -12.61
N GLU A 14 10.85 -14.28 -13.68
CA GLU A 14 11.38 -15.65 -13.78
C GLU A 14 12.89 -15.69 -13.63
N GLU A 15 13.59 -14.73 -14.18
CA GLU A 15 15.05 -14.62 -14.08
C GLU A 15 15.48 -14.49 -12.61
N VAL A 16 14.86 -13.60 -11.85
CA VAL A 16 15.13 -13.42 -10.42
C VAL A 16 14.73 -14.67 -9.63
N SER A 17 13.59 -15.28 -9.94
CA SER A 17 13.15 -16.53 -9.30
C SER A 17 14.17 -17.65 -9.50
N HIS A 18 14.75 -17.76 -10.72
CA HIS A 18 15.77 -18.74 -11.01
C HIS A 18 17.04 -18.53 -10.17
N LEU A 19 17.51 -17.29 -10.02
CA LEU A 19 18.65 -16.95 -9.17
C LEU A 19 18.41 -17.35 -7.70
N PHE A 20 17.22 -17.05 -7.17
CA PHE A 20 16.87 -17.46 -5.81
C PHE A 20 16.82 -18.98 -5.65
N LYS A 21 16.28 -19.70 -6.63
CA LYS A 21 16.22 -21.17 -6.63
C LYS A 21 17.61 -21.78 -6.65
N GLN A 22 18.50 -21.30 -7.52
CA GLN A 22 19.89 -21.76 -7.56
C GLN A 22 20.57 -21.54 -6.19
N LYS A 23 20.43 -20.33 -5.61
CA LYS A 23 21.03 -20.01 -4.32
C LYS A 23 20.43 -20.82 -3.17
N SER A 24 19.15 -21.16 -3.23
CA SER A 24 18.50 -22.00 -2.22
C SER A 24 19.07 -23.43 -2.22
N GLN A 25 19.38 -23.98 -3.40
CA GLN A 25 20.00 -25.29 -3.51
C GLN A 25 21.41 -25.30 -2.94
N GLU A 26 22.24 -24.30 -3.26
CA GLU A 26 23.59 -24.15 -2.70
C GLU A 26 23.59 -24.09 -1.17
N LEU A 27 22.59 -23.44 -0.58
CA LEU A 27 22.46 -23.20 0.86
C LEU A 27 21.59 -24.24 1.57
N GLN A 28 21.09 -25.25 0.83
CA GLN A 28 20.13 -26.24 1.35
C GLN A 28 18.94 -25.59 2.08
N ALA A 29 18.54 -24.40 1.59
CA ALA A 29 17.48 -23.59 2.18
C ALA A 29 16.16 -23.82 1.42
N PRO A 30 15.12 -24.41 2.02
CA PRO A 30 13.83 -24.60 1.37
C PRO A 30 13.28 -23.25 0.89
N ILE A 31 12.72 -23.24 -0.34
CA ILE A 31 12.13 -22.03 -0.91
C ILE A 31 10.67 -22.28 -1.25
N ALA A 32 9.80 -21.36 -0.87
CA ALA A 32 8.42 -21.30 -1.33
C ALA A 32 8.16 -19.96 -2.03
N ASN A 33 7.55 -20.02 -3.20
CA ASN A 33 7.22 -18.85 -4.02
C ASN A 33 5.71 -18.63 -3.98
N ILE A 34 5.30 -17.37 -3.75
CA ILE A 34 3.89 -17.00 -3.65
C ILE A 34 3.09 -17.36 -4.92
N ASP A 35 3.70 -17.33 -6.09
CA ASP A 35 3.02 -17.63 -7.34
C ASP A 35 2.90 -19.14 -7.64
N ARG A 36 3.54 -20.00 -6.86
CA ARG A 36 3.61 -21.45 -7.12
C ARG A 36 3.11 -22.31 -5.98
N GLU A 37 3.58 -22.01 -4.76
CA GLU A 37 3.34 -22.84 -3.59
C GLU A 37 2.35 -22.23 -2.60
N ILE A 38 1.95 -20.95 -2.77
CA ILE A 38 0.99 -20.27 -1.88
C ILE A 38 -0.24 -19.89 -2.70
N GLN A 39 -1.38 -20.45 -2.34
CA GLN A 39 -2.66 -20.09 -2.97
C GLN A 39 -3.38 -19.05 -2.12
N LEU A 40 -3.81 -17.96 -2.77
CA LEU A 40 -4.57 -16.88 -2.17
C LEU A 40 -6.03 -16.96 -2.67
N LEU A 41 -6.97 -17.17 -1.76
CA LEU A 41 -8.41 -17.23 -2.06
C LEU A 41 -9.09 -15.98 -1.48
N SER A 42 -9.36 -15.01 -2.34
CA SER A 42 -10.17 -13.84 -2.00
C SER A 42 -11.65 -14.16 -2.22
N THR A 43 -12.47 -13.97 -1.20
CA THR A 43 -13.93 -14.13 -1.30
C THR A 43 -14.64 -12.79 -1.58
N ASP A 44 -14.03 -11.71 -1.18
CA ASP A 44 -14.41 -10.32 -1.42
C ASP A 44 -13.16 -9.43 -1.39
N ASN A 45 -13.32 -8.11 -1.51
CA ASN A 45 -12.18 -7.18 -1.54
C ASN A 45 -11.38 -7.11 -0.22
N GLN A 46 -11.83 -7.74 0.85
CA GLN A 46 -11.23 -7.62 2.18
C GLN A 46 -11.06 -8.95 2.91
N THR A 47 -11.61 -10.05 2.40
CA THR A 47 -11.49 -11.36 3.04
C THR A 47 -10.59 -12.29 2.24
N LEU A 48 -9.54 -12.78 2.86
CA LEU A 48 -8.52 -13.63 2.26
C LEU A 48 -8.37 -14.94 3.06
N ARG A 49 -8.20 -16.06 2.35
CA ARG A 49 -7.65 -17.31 2.89
C ARG A 49 -6.35 -17.63 2.18
N VAL A 50 -5.41 -18.20 2.93
CA VAL A 50 -4.08 -18.58 2.45
C VAL A 50 -3.96 -20.10 2.60
N ILE A 51 -3.60 -20.76 1.49
CA ILE A 51 -3.29 -22.21 1.48
C ILE A 51 -1.82 -22.39 1.16
N TYR A 52 -1.13 -23.14 2.00
CA TYR A 52 0.26 -23.50 1.81
C TYR A 52 0.47 -24.98 2.20
N SER A 53 0.84 -25.83 1.23
CA SER A 53 0.93 -27.27 1.41
C SER A 53 -0.43 -27.84 1.87
N ASP A 54 -0.47 -28.51 3.00
CA ASP A 54 -1.65 -29.11 3.64
C ASP A 54 -2.29 -28.21 4.72
N TRP A 55 -1.75 -27.00 4.91
CA TRP A 55 -2.29 -26.02 5.86
C TRP A 55 -3.13 -24.96 5.17
N GLU A 56 -4.24 -24.60 5.81
CA GLU A 56 -5.12 -23.52 5.42
C GLU A 56 -5.31 -22.53 6.58
N SER A 57 -5.20 -21.23 6.28
CA SER A 57 -5.46 -20.19 7.27
C SER A 57 -6.96 -20.06 7.57
N PRO A 58 -7.34 -19.50 8.73
CA PRO A 58 -8.71 -18.99 8.90
C PRO A 58 -9.00 -17.88 7.91
N ASN A 59 -10.27 -17.43 7.83
CA ASN A 59 -10.61 -16.21 7.07
C ASN A 59 -9.93 -15.01 7.71
N LEU A 60 -9.19 -14.26 6.91
CA LEU A 60 -8.41 -13.10 7.32
C LEU A 60 -9.08 -11.85 6.80
N ASN A 61 -9.48 -10.95 7.69
CA ASN A 61 -9.99 -9.63 7.29
C ASN A 61 -8.82 -8.68 7.10
N LEU A 62 -8.67 -8.14 5.87
CA LEU A 62 -7.60 -7.23 5.51
C LEU A 62 -8.06 -5.78 5.69
N PRO A 63 -7.50 -5.03 6.64
CA PRO A 63 -7.86 -3.61 6.82
C PRO A 63 -7.29 -2.70 5.74
N MET A 64 -6.22 -3.13 5.05
CA MET A 64 -5.58 -2.38 3.97
C MET A 64 -6.02 -2.90 2.60
N LEU A 65 -6.48 -2.00 1.73
CA LEU A 65 -6.99 -2.33 0.40
C LEU A 65 -5.87 -2.58 -0.62
N GLY A 66 -6.17 -3.43 -1.59
CA GLY A 66 -5.37 -3.63 -2.79
C GLY A 66 -4.72 -5.01 -2.90
N LYS A 67 -4.61 -5.46 -4.15
CA LYS A 67 -4.09 -6.81 -4.50
C LYS A 67 -2.67 -7.05 -3.97
N HIS A 68 -1.86 -6.00 -3.89
CA HIS A 68 -0.51 -6.09 -3.30
C HIS A 68 -0.56 -6.39 -1.80
N GLN A 69 -1.60 -5.98 -1.08
CA GLN A 69 -1.78 -6.29 0.34
C GLN A 69 -2.19 -7.75 0.56
N GLU A 70 -2.98 -8.33 -0.35
CA GLU A 70 -3.25 -9.77 -0.32
C GLU A 70 -1.95 -10.58 -0.45
N ASN A 71 -1.07 -10.19 -1.38
CA ASN A 71 0.24 -10.84 -1.56
C ASN A 71 1.12 -10.70 -0.30
N ASN A 72 1.20 -9.50 0.27
CA ASN A 72 1.95 -9.25 1.50
C ASN A 72 1.39 -10.08 2.67
N THR A 73 0.07 -10.14 2.79
CA THR A 73 -0.61 -10.97 3.81
C THR A 73 -0.31 -12.45 3.59
N GLY A 74 -0.38 -12.94 2.35
CA GLY A 74 -0.03 -14.33 2.02
C GLY A 74 1.37 -14.70 2.49
N LEU A 75 2.36 -13.86 2.22
CA LEU A 75 3.74 -14.07 2.68
C LEU A 75 3.86 -14.01 4.21
N ALA A 76 3.25 -13.00 4.86
CA ALA A 76 3.32 -12.82 6.30
C ALA A 76 2.68 -13.99 7.05
N VAL A 77 1.51 -14.44 6.60
CA VAL A 77 0.74 -15.54 7.20
C VAL A 77 1.46 -16.87 7.01
N THR A 78 2.00 -17.13 5.82
CA THR A 78 2.82 -18.33 5.57
C THR A 78 4.09 -18.32 6.42
N ALA A 79 4.74 -17.16 6.58
CA ALA A 79 5.90 -17.04 7.48
C ALA A 79 5.52 -17.35 8.94
N ALA A 80 4.40 -16.79 9.40
CA ALA A 80 3.90 -17.04 10.75
C ALA A 80 3.59 -18.53 10.96
N HIS A 81 2.93 -19.19 9.97
CA HIS A 81 2.67 -20.63 10.02
C HIS A 81 3.97 -21.45 10.12
N LEU A 82 4.97 -21.17 9.29
CA LEU A 82 6.25 -21.86 9.36
C LEU A 82 6.98 -21.68 10.70
N LEU A 83 6.73 -20.56 11.38
CA LEU A 83 7.31 -20.27 12.69
C LEU A 83 6.58 -20.97 13.86
N THR A 84 5.39 -21.53 13.67
CA THR A 84 4.63 -22.19 14.75
C THR A 84 5.41 -23.33 15.42
N GLN A 85 6.21 -24.08 14.66
CA GLN A 85 7.05 -25.14 15.19
C GLN A 85 8.08 -24.63 16.22
N ARG A 86 8.62 -23.44 16.00
CA ARG A 86 9.62 -22.82 16.87
C ARG A 86 8.99 -21.97 17.97
N PHE A 87 7.82 -21.40 17.69
CA PHE A 87 7.10 -20.47 18.57
C PHE A 87 5.65 -20.94 18.76
N PRO A 88 5.40 -21.88 19.70
CA PRO A 88 4.08 -22.49 19.89
C PRO A 88 2.96 -21.51 20.30
N LYS A 89 3.30 -20.28 20.69
CA LYS A 89 2.32 -19.22 20.95
C LYS A 89 1.72 -18.62 19.69
N ILE A 90 2.31 -18.86 18.51
CA ILE A 90 1.72 -18.50 17.23
C ILE A 90 0.62 -19.52 16.93
N THR A 91 -0.62 -19.10 17.04
CA THR A 91 -1.83 -19.90 16.75
C THR A 91 -2.57 -19.33 15.56
N ASN A 92 -3.50 -20.08 14.97
CA ASN A 92 -4.38 -19.54 13.92
C ASN A 92 -5.14 -18.30 14.40
N GLN A 93 -5.56 -18.27 15.67
CA GLN A 93 -6.22 -17.09 16.23
C GLN A 93 -5.29 -15.88 16.30
N SER A 94 -4.05 -16.05 16.80
CA SER A 94 -3.11 -14.93 16.87
C SER A 94 -2.67 -14.43 15.49
N ILE A 95 -2.64 -15.29 14.47
CA ILE A 95 -2.41 -14.90 13.07
C ILE A 95 -3.59 -14.04 12.57
N GLN A 96 -4.83 -14.50 12.79
CA GLN A 96 -6.04 -13.81 12.38
C GLN A 96 -6.15 -12.43 13.05
N ASP A 97 -5.96 -12.37 14.37
CA ASP A 97 -5.99 -11.13 15.14
C ASP A 97 -4.92 -10.15 14.66
N GLY A 98 -3.68 -10.65 14.48
CA GLY A 98 -2.56 -9.84 14.01
C GLY A 98 -2.78 -9.25 12.61
N ILE A 99 -3.42 -9.98 11.70
CA ILE A 99 -3.77 -9.44 10.37
C ILE A 99 -4.91 -8.42 10.49
N CYS A 100 -5.96 -8.71 11.25
CA CYS A 100 -7.10 -7.82 11.45
C CYS A 100 -6.68 -6.47 12.06
N ASP A 101 -5.73 -6.49 12.98
CA ASP A 101 -5.22 -5.30 13.67
C ASP A 101 -4.07 -4.61 12.90
N THR A 102 -3.64 -5.18 11.76
CA THR A 102 -2.54 -4.61 11.00
C THR A 102 -2.95 -3.31 10.32
N HIS A 103 -2.28 -2.23 10.67
CA HIS A 103 -2.39 -0.96 9.98
C HIS A 103 -1.01 -0.33 9.82
N TRP A 104 -0.82 0.41 8.73
CA TRP A 104 0.43 1.12 8.50
C TRP A 104 0.12 2.58 8.16
N PRO A 105 0.60 3.55 8.93
CA PRO A 105 0.36 4.96 8.67
C PRO A 105 0.71 5.36 7.22
N GLY A 106 -0.24 6.00 6.54
CA GLY A 106 -0.07 6.41 5.15
C GLY A 106 -0.10 5.27 4.13
N ARG A 107 -0.67 4.11 4.46
CA ARG A 107 -0.93 3.02 3.52
C ARG A 107 -2.40 2.64 3.58
N SER A 108 -3.14 2.93 2.51
CA SER A 108 -4.59 2.68 2.47
C SER A 108 -5.30 3.20 3.72
N GLU A 109 -4.88 4.36 4.25
CA GLU A 109 -5.32 4.86 5.54
C GLU A 109 -6.51 5.84 5.41
N TRP A 110 -7.62 5.52 6.05
CA TRP A 110 -8.69 6.47 6.29
C TRP A 110 -8.36 7.31 7.51
N ILE A 111 -8.16 8.61 7.31
CA ILE A 111 -7.89 9.52 8.43
C ILE A 111 -9.13 10.31 8.84
N ARG A 112 -10.03 10.51 7.88
CA ARG A 112 -11.38 11.10 8.05
C ARG A 112 -12.34 10.43 7.06
N ASN A 113 -13.66 10.66 7.22
CA ASN A 113 -14.69 9.95 6.44
C ASN A 113 -14.54 10.03 4.90
N ASN A 114 -13.88 11.07 4.41
CA ASN A 114 -13.69 11.32 2.98
C ASN A 114 -12.23 11.58 2.60
N ILE A 115 -11.26 11.49 3.52
CA ILE A 115 -9.83 11.69 3.27
C ILE A 115 -9.10 10.36 3.40
N TYR A 116 -8.47 9.96 2.30
CA TYR A 116 -7.71 8.72 2.15
C TYR A 116 -6.25 9.03 1.87
N LEU A 117 -5.36 8.48 2.69
CA LEU A 117 -3.92 8.66 2.55
C LEU A 117 -3.29 7.39 1.98
N ASP A 118 -2.52 7.54 0.92
CA ASP A 118 -1.70 6.45 0.38
C ASP A 118 -0.32 6.94 -0.08
N GLY A 119 0.71 6.32 0.44
CA GLY A 119 2.11 6.67 0.18
C GLY A 119 2.65 6.12 -1.15
N ALA A 120 1.83 5.93 -2.16
CA ALA A 120 2.26 5.62 -3.52
C ALA A 120 3.19 6.73 -4.05
N HIS A 121 4.39 6.36 -4.52
CA HIS A 121 5.43 7.33 -4.88
C HIS A 121 6.36 6.82 -5.99
N ASN A 122 5.98 5.77 -6.66
CA ASN A 122 6.66 5.18 -7.81
C ASN A 122 5.61 4.60 -8.79
N PRO A 123 5.95 4.29 -10.04
CA PRO A 123 4.97 3.84 -11.03
C PRO A 123 4.13 2.65 -10.58
N GLN A 124 4.75 1.64 -9.97
CA GLN A 124 4.02 0.46 -9.47
C GLN A 124 3.07 0.79 -8.33
N GLY A 125 3.48 1.65 -7.39
CA GLY A 125 2.64 2.10 -6.29
C GLY A 125 1.44 2.90 -6.78
N ILE A 126 1.65 3.84 -7.71
CA ILE A 126 0.58 4.65 -8.32
C ILE A 126 -0.40 3.76 -9.11
N ALA A 127 0.09 2.79 -9.89
CA ALA A 127 -0.77 1.84 -10.59
C ALA A 127 -1.60 1.00 -9.61
N SER A 128 -1.00 0.58 -8.48
CA SER A 128 -1.71 -0.14 -7.41
C SER A 128 -2.78 0.74 -6.75
N LEU A 129 -2.47 2.01 -6.45
CA LEU A 129 -3.43 2.97 -5.92
C LEU A 129 -4.58 3.18 -6.90
N LYS A 130 -4.29 3.41 -8.19
CA LYS A 130 -5.31 3.56 -9.24
C LYS A 130 -6.26 2.35 -9.29
N GLN A 131 -5.72 1.14 -9.17
CA GLN A 131 -6.54 -0.07 -9.14
C GLN A 131 -7.44 -0.11 -7.89
N VAL A 132 -6.90 0.22 -6.70
CA VAL A 132 -7.70 0.34 -5.47
C VAL A 132 -8.84 1.33 -5.64
N LEU A 133 -8.57 2.51 -6.23
CA LEU A 133 -9.57 3.54 -6.46
C LEU A 133 -10.68 3.06 -7.40
N LYS A 134 -10.33 2.36 -8.47
CA LYS A 134 -11.28 1.78 -9.43
C LYS A 134 -12.15 0.69 -8.80
N ASP A 135 -11.55 -0.22 -8.04
CA ASP A 135 -12.24 -1.40 -7.52
C ASP A 135 -13.17 -1.07 -6.35
N ASN A 136 -12.82 -0.03 -5.55
CA ASN A 136 -13.53 0.24 -4.29
C ASN A 136 -14.30 1.55 -4.29
N PHE A 137 -14.01 2.49 -5.19
CA PHE A 137 -14.56 3.86 -5.14
C PHE A 137 -15.07 4.36 -6.49
N ALA A 138 -15.42 3.45 -7.41
CA ALA A 138 -15.90 3.80 -8.76
C ALA A 138 -17.13 4.73 -8.76
N ASN A 139 -17.94 4.70 -7.70
CA ASN A 139 -19.15 5.52 -7.56
C ASN A 139 -18.88 6.89 -6.92
N ARG A 140 -17.62 7.22 -6.58
CA ARG A 140 -17.23 8.48 -5.95
C ARG A 140 -16.47 9.37 -6.93
N ARG A 141 -16.61 10.69 -6.75
CA ARG A 141 -15.75 11.66 -7.44
C ARG A 141 -14.41 11.74 -6.71
N ILE A 142 -13.36 11.36 -7.38
CA ILE A 142 -12.03 11.26 -6.79
C ILE A 142 -11.23 12.52 -7.09
N HIS A 143 -10.79 13.20 -6.02
CA HIS A 143 -9.92 14.36 -6.05
C HIS A 143 -8.57 13.96 -5.45
N ILE A 144 -7.49 14.22 -6.17
CA ILE A 144 -6.13 13.83 -5.74
C ILE A 144 -5.34 15.08 -5.40
N LEU A 145 -4.81 15.14 -4.19
CA LEU A 145 -3.75 16.06 -3.80
C LEU A 145 -2.41 15.35 -3.92
N PHE A 146 -1.58 15.84 -4.82
CA PHE A 146 -0.30 15.20 -5.14
C PHE A 146 0.89 16.11 -4.77
N ALA A 147 1.87 15.54 -4.04
CA ALA A 147 3.17 16.18 -3.87
C ALA A 147 4.31 15.18 -4.03
N GLY A 148 5.18 15.44 -4.99
CA GLY A 148 6.30 14.57 -5.36
C GLY A 148 7.65 15.08 -4.87
N LEU A 149 8.69 14.29 -5.16
CA LEU A 149 10.09 14.64 -4.92
C LEU A 149 10.82 14.91 -6.25
N ARG A 150 11.82 15.81 -6.25
CA ARG A 150 12.61 16.22 -7.43
C ARG A 150 13.21 15.05 -8.21
N ARG A 151 13.61 13.98 -7.53
CA ARG A 151 14.30 12.81 -8.10
C ARG A 151 13.37 11.72 -8.65
N LYS A 152 12.07 11.94 -8.66
CA LYS A 152 11.08 10.92 -9.10
C LYS A 152 10.59 11.21 -10.53
N PRO A 153 10.20 10.17 -11.29
CA PRO A 153 9.66 10.33 -12.64
C PRO A 153 8.25 10.93 -12.59
N LEU A 154 8.17 12.23 -12.39
CA LEU A 154 6.92 12.96 -12.16
C LEU A 154 5.88 12.74 -13.27
N THR A 155 6.32 12.83 -14.53
CA THR A 155 5.44 12.70 -15.70
C THR A 155 4.71 11.37 -15.69
N ASP A 156 5.45 10.26 -15.49
CA ASP A 156 4.88 8.91 -15.48
C ASP A 156 3.85 8.74 -14.35
N LEU A 157 4.12 9.33 -13.17
CA LEU A 157 3.22 9.24 -12.02
C LEU A 157 1.92 10.02 -12.25
N LEU A 158 2.01 11.22 -12.82
CA LEU A 158 0.85 12.07 -13.11
C LEU A 158 0.03 11.53 -14.29
N ASP A 159 0.68 11.01 -15.33
CA ASP A 159 0.01 10.40 -16.48
C ASP A 159 -0.83 9.19 -16.08
N GLU A 160 -0.34 8.39 -15.14
CA GLU A 160 -1.12 7.26 -14.61
C GLU A 160 -2.40 7.70 -13.89
N LEU A 161 -2.38 8.89 -13.27
CA LEU A 161 -3.50 9.46 -12.50
C LEU A 161 -4.40 10.43 -13.31
N LYS A 162 -4.11 10.67 -14.60
CA LYS A 162 -4.79 11.69 -15.42
C LYS A 162 -6.31 11.56 -15.56
N ASP A 163 -6.86 10.40 -15.25
CA ASP A 163 -8.31 10.14 -15.26
C ASP A 163 -9.04 10.78 -14.05
N TYR A 164 -8.30 11.30 -13.08
CA TYR A 164 -8.80 11.91 -11.86
C TYR A 164 -8.54 13.41 -11.82
N HIS A 165 -9.24 14.09 -10.95
CA HIS A 165 -9.01 15.52 -10.70
C HIS A 165 -7.78 15.69 -9.81
N ILE A 166 -6.69 16.22 -10.40
CA ILE A 166 -5.39 16.34 -9.71
C ILE A 166 -5.13 17.80 -9.36
N THR A 167 -4.91 18.07 -8.08
CA THR A 167 -4.33 19.31 -7.56
C THR A 167 -2.91 19.02 -7.08
N VAL A 168 -1.94 19.76 -7.56
CA VAL A 168 -0.54 19.63 -7.12
C VAL A 168 -0.20 20.67 -6.06
N THR A 169 0.69 20.28 -5.14
CA THR A 169 1.18 21.16 -4.09
C THR A 169 2.65 20.89 -3.78
N SER A 170 3.26 21.75 -2.97
CA SER A 170 4.58 21.50 -2.38
C SER A 170 4.47 21.43 -0.87
N PHE A 171 5.53 20.98 -0.21
CA PHE A 171 5.56 20.79 1.24
C PHE A 171 6.95 21.06 1.81
N ASN A 172 7.06 21.17 3.13
CA ASN A 172 8.30 21.59 3.79
C ASN A 172 9.31 20.43 3.89
N PHE A 173 9.96 20.12 2.76
CA PHE A 173 11.02 19.11 2.67
C PHE A 173 12.07 19.52 1.64
N PHE A 174 13.35 19.33 1.93
CA PHE A 174 14.44 19.82 1.06
C PHE A 174 14.47 19.20 -0.35
N GLU A 175 13.94 17.99 -0.53
CA GLU A 175 13.78 17.32 -1.83
C GLU A 175 12.36 17.48 -2.42
N ALA A 176 11.44 18.21 -1.77
CA ALA A 176 10.11 18.43 -2.33
C ALA A 176 10.21 19.13 -3.68
N LEU A 177 9.37 18.70 -4.61
CA LEU A 177 9.27 19.38 -5.90
C LEU A 177 8.61 20.76 -5.70
N PRO A 178 9.24 21.86 -6.15
CA PRO A 178 8.63 23.17 -6.11
C PRO A 178 7.34 23.22 -6.93
N LEU A 179 6.40 24.04 -6.50
CA LEU A 179 5.10 24.14 -7.17
C LEU A 179 5.23 24.58 -8.64
N ASP A 180 6.21 25.42 -8.96
CA ASP A 180 6.44 25.92 -10.32
C ASP A 180 7.01 24.87 -11.29
N ASP A 181 7.59 23.80 -10.76
CA ASP A 181 8.18 22.72 -11.55
C ASP A 181 7.12 21.68 -12.01
N TYR A 182 5.86 21.80 -11.54
CA TYR A 182 4.76 20.95 -12.02
C TYR A 182 4.20 21.44 -13.36
N PRO A 183 3.59 20.54 -14.19
CA PRO A 183 2.92 20.91 -15.42
C PRO A 183 1.90 22.03 -15.22
N GLN A 184 1.92 23.06 -16.10
CA GLN A 184 1.10 24.26 -15.92
C GLN A 184 -0.41 24.04 -16.05
N HIS A 185 -0.82 22.97 -16.70
CA HIS A 185 -2.23 22.64 -16.90
C HIS A 185 -2.91 22.01 -15.66
N LEU A 186 -2.13 21.64 -14.63
CA LEU A 186 -2.68 21.08 -13.41
C LEU A 186 -3.11 22.18 -12.44
N GLU A 187 -4.17 21.91 -11.69
CA GLU A 187 -4.55 22.76 -10.58
C GLU A 187 -3.46 22.81 -9.51
N ARG A 188 -3.34 23.95 -8.85
CA ARG A 188 -2.28 24.21 -7.87
C ARG A 188 -2.86 24.69 -6.56
N SER A 189 -2.39 24.13 -5.47
CA SER A 189 -2.62 24.66 -4.13
C SER A 189 -1.29 25.15 -3.56
N THR A 190 -1.22 26.41 -3.18
CA THR A 190 -0.03 27.00 -2.53
C THR A 190 0.13 26.54 -1.09
N ASP A 191 -0.98 26.20 -0.43
CA ASP A 191 -0.98 25.53 0.86
C ASP A 191 -1.94 24.33 0.81
N TYR A 192 -1.42 23.15 1.05
CA TYR A 192 -2.22 21.92 1.09
C TYR A 192 -3.28 21.91 2.19
N ARG A 193 -3.12 22.73 3.24
CA ARG A 193 -4.08 22.84 4.36
C ARG A 193 -5.41 23.47 3.90
N ASP A 194 -5.33 24.47 3.00
CA ASP A 194 -6.53 25.08 2.42
C ASP A 194 -7.32 24.06 1.62
N TRP A 195 -6.63 23.20 0.84
CA TRP A 195 -7.26 22.13 0.09
C TRP A 195 -7.92 21.09 1.03
N LEU A 196 -7.25 20.73 2.13
CA LEU A 196 -7.80 19.81 3.13
C LEU A 196 -9.05 20.40 3.82
N THR A 197 -9.04 21.67 4.16
CA THR A 197 -10.19 22.35 4.77
C THR A 197 -11.40 22.36 3.83
N GLN A 198 -11.19 22.58 2.52
CA GLN A 198 -12.25 22.50 1.52
C GLN A 198 -12.80 21.06 1.40
N SER A 199 -11.94 20.05 1.53
CA SER A 199 -12.34 18.64 1.46
C SER A 199 -13.30 18.24 2.59
N GLU A 200 -13.18 18.84 3.76
CA GLU A 200 -14.03 18.53 4.93
C GLU A 200 -15.47 18.97 4.78
N SER A 201 -15.71 20.04 4.04
CA SER A 201 -17.05 20.56 3.78
C SER A 201 -17.76 19.86 2.62
N ALA A 202 -17.08 18.96 1.91
CA ALA A 202 -17.63 18.26 0.77
C ALA A 202 -18.58 17.11 1.19
N ASN A 203 -19.55 16.79 0.34
CA ASN A 203 -20.48 15.69 0.57
C ASN A 203 -19.78 14.31 0.44
N SER A 204 -20.47 13.26 0.88
CA SER A 204 -19.99 11.87 0.88
C SER A 204 -19.68 11.31 -0.51
N ASP A 205 -20.16 11.94 -1.58
CA ASP A 205 -19.92 11.49 -2.97
C ASP A 205 -18.50 11.82 -3.45
N ASN A 206 -17.78 12.65 -2.69
CA ASN A 206 -16.40 12.99 -2.98
C ASN A 206 -15.43 12.17 -2.13
N LEU A 207 -14.35 11.73 -2.76
CA LEU A 207 -13.20 11.10 -2.11
C LEU A 207 -11.95 11.95 -2.35
N PHE A 208 -11.29 12.35 -1.28
CA PHE A 208 -10.07 13.13 -1.32
C PHE A 208 -8.88 12.24 -1.00
N VAL A 209 -8.01 12.04 -1.98
CA VAL A 209 -6.85 11.15 -1.90
C VAL A 209 -5.59 11.98 -1.82
N VAL A 210 -4.76 11.77 -0.81
CA VAL A 210 -3.45 12.42 -0.69
C VAL A 210 -2.36 11.39 -1.00
N THR A 211 -1.45 11.71 -1.93
CA THR A 211 -0.43 10.77 -2.42
C THR A 211 0.82 11.48 -3.00
N GLY A 212 1.80 10.70 -3.48
CA GLY A 212 2.98 11.16 -4.22
C GLY A 212 4.31 11.07 -3.47
N SER A 213 4.32 11.20 -2.15
CA SER A 213 5.52 11.03 -1.32
C SER A 213 5.18 10.59 0.10
N LEU A 214 5.95 9.65 0.65
CA LEU A 214 5.81 9.26 2.06
C LEU A 214 6.10 10.41 3.04
N TYR A 215 7.01 11.31 2.69
CA TYR A 215 7.29 12.49 3.51
C TYR A 215 6.10 13.44 3.53
N PHE A 216 5.48 13.67 2.37
CA PHE A 216 4.27 14.48 2.27
C PHE A 216 3.11 13.86 3.05
N ILE A 217 2.86 12.57 2.88
CA ILE A 217 1.84 11.82 3.64
C ILE A 217 2.07 11.96 5.14
N SER A 218 3.31 11.84 5.61
CA SER A 218 3.64 12.00 7.03
C SER A 218 3.31 13.41 7.54
N GLU A 219 3.62 14.46 6.76
CA GLU A 219 3.31 15.84 7.11
C GLU A 219 1.80 16.08 7.18
N VAL A 220 1.06 15.69 6.13
CA VAL A 220 -0.41 15.81 6.10
C VAL A 220 -1.07 15.02 7.23
N ARG A 221 -0.62 13.81 7.47
CA ARG A 221 -1.15 12.96 8.54
C ARG A 221 -0.96 13.61 9.92
N ASN A 222 0.23 14.12 10.19
CA ASN A 222 0.52 14.82 11.44
C ASN A 222 -0.34 16.09 11.61
N TYR A 223 -0.54 16.84 10.54
CA TYR A 223 -1.44 18.00 10.55
C TYR A 223 -2.87 17.58 10.93
N LEU A 224 -3.46 16.61 10.23
CA LEU A 224 -4.83 16.15 10.43
C LEU A 224 -5.07 15.51 11.82
N ILE A 225 -4.06 14.87 12.40
CA ILE A 225 -4.17 14.29 13.76
C ILE A 225 -4.09 15.38 14.83
N ASN A 226 -3.23 16.39 14.65
CA ASN A 226 -3.02 17.43 15.65
C ASN A 226 -4.16 18.44 15.70
N GLU A 227 -4.84 18.72 14.57
CA GLU A 227 -6.06 19.54 14.57
C GLU A 227 -7.19 18.96 15.44
N LYS A 228 -7.25 17.62 15.60
CA LYS A 228 -8.24 17.00 16.50
C LYS A 228 -7.95 17.22 17.99
N LYS A 229 -6.79 17.76 18.34
CA LYS A 229 -6.36 17.97 19.75
C LYS A 229 -6.47 19.43 20.18
N ALA A 230 -6.75 20.34 19.25
CA ALA A 230 -7.00 21.76 19.50
C ALA A 230 -8.50 22.06 19.52
#